data_93ce3f067136c21f63275eea5bb39d54
#
_entry.id   93ce3f067136c21f63275eea5bb39d54
#
_cell.length_a   1.000
_cell.length_b   1.000
_cell.length_c   1.000
_cell.angle_alpha   90.00
_cell.angle_beta   90.00
_cell.angle_gamma   90.00
#
_symmetry.space_group_name_H-M   'P 1'
#
loop_
_entity.id
_entity.type
_entity.pdbx_description
1 polymer ?
#
loop_
_entity_poly.entity_id
_entity_poly.type
_entity_poly.pdbx_seq_one_letter_code
_entity_poly.pdbx_strand_id
1 'polypeptide(L)'
;MRDKRHNAAAPFLPNPCPEVPMAEAYDPAREGAQMSFDGRMSYSDYLSLEAILTAQHPKSVAHDELLFIIQHQTSELWMKLALHELGAARASIASGALQPAFKMLARVARIMEQLNSAWDVLRTMTPADYTTFRESLGQSSGFQSWQYRMIEFAAGNRNLAMLKPHAHRPEIMAKLEGELAQPSLYDVALAALNSNGIPVPDDILSRDYRQPWVADPRVEACWRQVYAAPDQHWVLYDLAEKLVDFEDYFRRWRFNHVTTVERVIGLKRGTGGTGGVTYLRRMLEVELFPELWHLRTSL
;
A
#
# COMPACT_ATOMS: atom_id res chain seq x y z
N MET A 1 -78.16 -15.65 -51.36
CA MET A 1 -76.87 -16.33 -51.66
C MET A 1 -75.86 -15.21 -51.85
N ARG A 2 -74.98 -14.93 -50.85
CA ARG A 2 -73.89 -13.98 -50.96
C ARG A 2 -72.57 -14.75 -50.82
N ASP A 3 -71.84 -14.71 -51.93
CA ASP A 3 -70.52 -15.31 -52.09
C ASP A 3 -69.50 -14.55 -51.30
N LYS A 4 -68.88 -15.18 -50.28
CA LYS A 4 -67.75 -14.63 -49.51
C LYS A 4 -66.45 -15.17 -50.09
N ARG A 5 -65.84 -14.42 -50.97
CA ARG A 5 -64.43 -14.69 -51.37
C ARG A 5 -63.49 -14.32 -50.28
N HIS A 6 -62.79 -15.32 -49.71
CA HIS A 6 -61.70 -15.16 -48.82
C HIS A 6 -60.46 -14.66 -49.61
N ASN A 7 -60.02 -13.46 -49.30
CA ASN A 7 -58.77 -12.89 -49.80
C ASN A 7 -57.67 -13.37 -48.86
N ALA A 8 -56.88 -14.39 -49.24
CA ALA A 8 -55.68 -14.80 -48.47
C ALA A 8 -54.56 -13.84 -48.78
N ALA A 9 -54.15 -13.10 -47.77
CA ALA A 9 -52.94 -12.24 -47.81
C ALA A 9 -51.69 -13.10 -47.98
N ALA A 10 -50.85 -12.76 -48.95
CA ALA A 10 -49.54 -13.43 -49.15
C ALA A 10 -48.63 -13.25 -47.93
N PRO A 11 -47.84 -14.27 -47.57
CA PRO A 11 -46.92 -14.15 -46.43
C PRO A 11 -45.85 -13.08 -46.71
N PHE A 12 -45.68 -12.19 -45.74
CA PHE A 12 -44.65 -11.19 -45.75
C PHE A 12 -43.29 -11.91 -45.51
N LEU A 13 -42.50 -12.06 -46.56
CA LEU A 13 -41.09 -12.48 -46.42
C LEU A 13 -40.27 -11.28 -45.97
N PRO A 14 -39.61 -11.35 -44.83
CA PRO A 14 -38.72 -10.25 -44.42
C PRO A 14 -37.57 -10.12 -45.44
N ASN A 15 -37.32 -8.90 -45.89
CA ASN A 15 -36.16 -8.62 -46.71
C ASN A 15 -34.91 -9.08 -45.96
N PRO A 16 -33.93 -9.74 -46.60
CA PRO A 16 -32.65 -10.07 -45.97
C PRO A 16 -31.99 -8.78 -45.47
N CYS A 17 -31.65 -8.77 -44.21
CA CYS A 17 -30.87 -7.70 -43.62
C CYS A 17 -29.60 -7.47 -44.46
N PRO A 18 -29.23 -6.26 -44.86
CA PRO A 18 -28.00 -6.05 -45.58
C PRO A 18 -26.85 -6.60 -44.73
N GLU A 19 -26.04 -7.48 -45.30
CA GLU A 19 -24.79 -7.94 -44.65
C GLU A 19 -23.90 -6.69 -44.40
N VAL A 20 -23.79 -6.31 -43.14
CA VAL A 20 -22.81 -5.31 -42.72
C VAL A 20 -21.45 -5.95 -42.99
N PRO A 21 -20.59 -5.37 -43.86
CA PRO A 21 -19.27 -5.93 -44.07
C PRO A 21 -18.57 -6.01 -42.73
N MET A 22 -18.09 -7.20 -42.33
CA MET A 22 -17.25 -7.36 -41.14
C MET A 22 -16.06 -6.39 -41.29
N ALA A 23 -15.95 -5.46 -40.38
CA ALA A 23 -14.76 -4.58 -40.35
C ALA A 23 -13.53 -5.47 -40.38
N GLU A 24 -12.60 -5.18 -41.29
CA GLU A 24 -11.36 -5.91 -41.41
C GLU A 24 -10.64 -5.92 -40.03
N ALA A 25 -10.31 -7.11 -39.51
CA ALA A 25 -9.72 -7.23 -38.21
C ALA A 25 -8.42 -6.40 -38.18
N TYR A 26 -8.27 -5.57 -37.15
CA TYR A 26 -7.07 -4.76 -36.96
C TYR A 26 -5.84 -5.66 -36.85
N ASP A 27 -4.82 -5.41 -37.68
CA ASP A 27 -3.54 -6.12 -37.67
C ASP A 27 -2.41 -5.16 -37.23
N PRO A 28 -1.88 -5.33 -36.01
CA PRO A 28 -0.80 -4.47 -35.49
C PRO A 28 0.48 -4.54 -36.32
N ALA A 29 0.73 -5.64 -37.06
CA ALA A 29 1.90 -5.76 -37.94
C ALA A 29 1.94 -4.69 -39.01
N ARG A 30 0.77 -4.20 -39.47
CA ARG A 30 0.65 -3.09 -40.45
C ARG A 30 1.19 -1.77 -39.94
N GLU A 31 1.25 -1.59 -38.60
CA GLU A 31 1.84 -0.43 -37.92
C GLU A 31 3.30 -0.65 -37.49
N GLY A 32 3.90 -1.76 -37.90
CA GLY A 32 5.29 -2.10 -37.55
C GLY A 32 5.47 -2.73 -36.19
N ALA A 33 4.38 -3.23 -35.56
CA ALA A 33 4.48 -3.94 -34.28
C ALA A 33 5.33 -5.21 -34.43
N GLN A 34 6.19 -5.46 -33.44
CA GLN A 34 6.98 -6.69 -33.38
C GLN A 34 6.08 -7.88 -33.04
N MET A 35 5.95 -8.83 -33.99
CA MET A 35 5.05 -9.98 -33.86
C MET A 35 5.78 -11.29 -33.53
N SER A 36 7.12 -11.33 -33.58
CA SER A 36 7.93 -12.50 -33.20
C SER A 36 8.97 -12.13 -32.18
N PHE A 37 9.09 -12.94 -31.13
CA PHE A 37 10.03 -12.76 -30.02
C PHE A 37 11.05 -13.91 -29.89
N ASP A 38 11.20 -14.74 -30.95
CA ASP A 38 12.17 -15.83 -30.95
C ASP A 38 13.61 -15.29 -30.73
N GLY A 39 14.26 -15.78 -29.66
CA GLY A 39 15.61 -15.33 -29.26
C GLY A 39 15.68 -13.89 -28.73
N ARG A 40 14.54 -13.26 -28.40
CA ARG A 40 14.45 -11.89 -27.87
C ARG A 40 13.71 -11.89 -26.54
N MET A 41 14.03 -10.90 -25.69
CA MET A 41 13.31 -10.68 -24.43
C MET A 41 11.87 -10.28 -24.72
N SER A 42 10.91 -11.08 -24.27
CA SER A 42 9.49 -10.76 -24.31
C SER A 42 9.04 -9.99 -23.05
N TYR A 43 7.81 -9.52 -23.05
CA TYR A 43 7.17 -8.90 -21.89
C TYR A 43 7.15 -9.84 -20.66
N SER A 44 6.83 -11.11 -20.89
CA SER A 44 6.80 -12.11 -19.82
C SER A 44 8.18 -12.39 -19.24
N ASP A 45 9.23 -12.42 -20.08
CA ASP A 45 10.62 -12.63 -19.64
C ASP A 45 11.11 -11.46 -18.78
N TYR A 46 10.90 -10.22 -19.24
CA TYR A 46 11.31 -9.04 -18.52
C TYR A 46 10.66 -8.94 -17.13
N LEU A 47 9.37 -9.25 -17.04
CA LEU A 47 8.61 -9.18 -15.79
C LEU A 47 8.69 -10.46 -14.94
N SER A 48 9.31 -11.53 -15.45
CA SER A 48 9.33 -12.86 -14.79
C SER A 48 7.91 -13.34 -14.46
N LEU A 49 6.96 -13.16 -15.41
CA LEU A 49 5.53 -13.39 -15.14
C LEU A 49 5.24 -14.83 -14.77
N GLU A 50 5.93 -15.82 -15.38
CA GLU A 50 5.75 -17.23 -15.03
C GLU A 50 5.97 -17.47 -13.52
N ALA A 51 7.02 -16.89 -12.94
CA ALA A 51 7.31 -17.04 -11.51
C ALA A 51 6.24 -16.39 -10.62
N ILE A 52 5.67 -15.27 -11.07
CA ILE A 52 4.64 -14.53 -10.30
C ILE A 52 3.27 -15.21 -10.43
N LEU A 53 2.88 -15.58 -11.66
CA LEU A 53 1.55 -16.11 -11.94
C LEU A 53 1.39 -17.59 -11.55
N THR A 54 2.48 -18.29 -11.25
CA THR A 54 2.45 -19.68 -10.73
C THR A 54 2.75 -19.77 -9.23
N ALA A 55 2.90 -18.64 -8.53
CA ALA A 55 3.20 -18.60 -7.10
C ALA A 55 1.96 -18.75 -6.19
N GLN A 56 0.78 -19.00 -6.74
CA GLN A 56 -0.46 -19.19 -5.99
C GLN A 56 -0.68 -20.69 -5.73
N HIS A 57 -0.63 -21.09 -4.46
CA HIS A 57 -0.78 -22.50 -4.06
C HIS A 57 -1.88 -22.65 -2.99
N PRO A 58 -3.17 -22.62 -3.37
CA PRO A 58 -4.29 -22.84 -2.46
C PRO A 58 -4.12 -24.13 -1.67
N LYS A 59 -4.55 -24.13 -0.42
CA LYS A 59 -4.50 -25.29 0.50
C LYS A 59 -5.86 -25.97 0.64
N SER A 60 -6.90 -25.40 0.05
CA SER A 60 -8.27 -25.93 0.02
C SER A 60 -8.82 -25.87 -1.40
N VAL A 61 -10.04 -26.35 -1.56
CA VAL A 61 -10.82 -26.27 -2.82
C VAL A 61 -11.74 -25.05 -2.83
N ALA A 62 -11.67 -24.18 -1.85
CA ALA A 62 -12.50 -23.00 -1.74
C ALA A 62 -12.15 -21.98 -2.82
N HIS A 63 -13.16 -21.48 -3.54
CA HIS A 63 -12.97 -20.54 -4.65
C HIS A 63 -12.24 -19.26 -4.20
N ASP A 64 -12.61 -18.70 -3.06
CA ASP A 64 -12.14 -17.41 -2.57
C ASP A 64 -10.75 -17.47 -1.91
N GLU A 65 -10.18 -18.67 -1.72
CA GLU A 65 -8.80 -18.79 -1.24
C GLU A 65 -7.80 -18.18 -2.24
N LEU A 66 -8.07 -18.31 -3.55
CA LEU A 66 -7.23 -17.68 -4.58
C LEU A 66 -7.28 -16.14 -4.50
N LEU A 67 -8.48 -15.58 -4.31
CA LEU A 67 -8.65 -14.13 -4.08
C LEU A 67 -7.82 -13.69 -2.86
N PHE A 68 -7.91 -14.42 -1.76
CA PHE A 68 -7.17 -14.12 -0.54
C PHE A 68 -5.64 -14.14 -0.77
N ILE A 69 -5.13 -15.15 -1.47
CA ILE A 69 -3.70 -15.27 -1.79
C ILE A 69 -3.23 -14.10 -2.67
N ILE A 70 -3.89 -13.86 -3.80
CA ILE A 70 -3.50 -12.82 -4.76
C ILE A 70 -3.56 -11.44 -4.10
N GLN A 71 -4.60 -11.18 -3.31
CA GLN A 71 -4.75 -9.91 -2.58
C GLN A 71 -3.54 -9.64 -1.66
N HIS A 72 -3.07 -10.65 -0.93
CA HIS A 72 -1.92 -10.49 -0.06
C HIS A 72 -0.61 -10.40 -0.84
N GLN A 73 -0.44 -11.20 -1.90
CA GLN A 73 0.75 -11.12 -2.76
C GLN A 73 0.89 -9.75 -3.44
N THR A 74 -0.17 -9.20 -3.98
CA THR A 74 -0.17 -7.86 -4.59
C THR A 74 0.13 -6.78 -3.55
N SER A 75 -0.41 -6.91 -2.34
CA SER A 75 -0.08 -6.00 -1.23
C SER A 75 1.41 -6.05 -0.88
N GLU A 76 2.01 -7.23 -0.80
CA GLU A 76 3.44 -7.39 -0.53
C GLU A 76 4.32 -6.83 -1.66
N LEU A 77 3.90 -6.93 -2.93
CA LEU A 77 4.59 -6.31 -4.06
C LEU A 77 4.53 -4.76 -4.00
N TRP A 78 3.38 -4.19 -3.65
CA TRP A 78 3.26 -2.75 -3.42
C TRP A 78 4.10 -2.29 -2.22
N MET A 79 4.12 -3.04 -1.12
CA MET A 79 4.97 -2.74 0.04
C MET A 79 6.47 -2.79 -0.32
N LYS A 80 6.89 -3.72 -1.18
CA LYS A 80 8.26 -3.78 -1.69
C LYS A 80 8.65 -2.51 -2.43
N LEU A 81 7.76 -2.00 -3.30
CA LEU A 81 7.99 -0.73 -4.01
C LEU A 81 7.96 0.46 -3.04
N ALA A 82 7.04 0.48 -2.07
CA ALA A 82 6.99 1.52 -1.05
C ALA A 82 8.30 1.60 -0.25
N LEU A 83 8.85 0.46 0.16
CA LEU A 83 10.14 0.41 0.87
C LEU A 83 11.31 0.91 0.02
N HIS A 84 11.33 0.60 -1.27
CA HIS A 84 12.33 1.12 -2.21
C HIS A 84 12.27 2.65 -2.28
N GLU A 85 11.09 3.22 -2.45
CA GLU A 85 10.91 4.68 -2.53
C GLU A 85 11.15 5.38 -1.19
N LEU A 86 10.71 4.79 -0.06
CA LEU A 86 10.98 5.33 1.29
C LEU A 86 12.47 5.36 1.59
N GLY A 87 13.21 4.32 1.25
CA GLY A 87 14.66 4.27 1.42
C GLY A 87 15.37 5.36 0.61
N ALA A 88 14.97 5.54 -0.66
CA ALA A 88 15.51 6.57 -1.53
C ALA A 88 15.13 7.99 -1.06
N ALA A 89 13.89 8.20 -0.61
CA ALA A 89 13.44 9.48 -0.07
C ALA A 89 14.24 9.86 1.18
N ARG A 90 14.42 8.92 2.12
CA ARG A 90 15.21 9.11 3.34
C ARG A 90 16.65 9.49 3.02
N ALA A 91 17.30 8.79 2.09
CA ALA A 91 18.67 9.10 1.65
C ALA A 91 18.75 10.50 1.00
N SER A 92 17.77 10.88 0.19
CA SER A 92 17.68 12.20 -0.43
C SER A 92 17.50 13.30 0.61
N ILE A 93 16.64 13.14 1.61
CA ILE A 93 16.44 14.10 2.70
C ILE A 93 17.75 14.25 3.49
N ALA A 94 18.37 13.14 3.87
CA ALA A 94 19.62 13.13 4.63
C ALA A 94 20.77 13.83 3.90
N SER A 95 20.79 13.81 2.57
CA SER A 95 21.78 14.54 1.75
C SER A 95 21.41 15.99 1.44
N GLY A 96 20.25 16.48 1.92
CA GLY A 96 19.74 17.82 1.62
C GLY A 96 19.03 17.95 0.26
N ALA A 97 18.90 16.87 -0.49
CA ALA A 97 18.22 16.86 -1.80
C ALA A 97 16.69 16.70 -1.63
N LEU A 98 16.00 17.73 -1.12
CA LEU A 98 14.59 17.65 -0.74
C LEU A 98 13.66 17.48 -1.94
N GLN A 99 13.89 18.16 -3.08
CA GLN A 99 13.02 18.08 -4.25
C GLN A 99 12.89 16.65 -4.84
N PRO A 100 13.97 15.87 -5.04
CA PRO A 100 13.84 14.47 -5.40
C PRO A 100 13.08 13.64 -4.37
N ALA A 101 13.27 13.91 -3.07
CA ALA A 101 12.56 13.22 -1.99
C ALA A 101 11.04 13.43 -2.06
N PHE A 102 10.58 14.64 -2.39
CA PHE A 102 9.14 14.94 -2.53
C PHE A 102 8.48 14.10 -3.63
N LYS A 103 9.16 13.90 -4.76
CA LYS A 103 8.66 13.00 -5.82
C LYS A 103 8.53 11.56 -5.34
N MET A 104 9.51 11.07 -4.56
CA MET A 104 9.49 9.71 -4.00
C MET A 104 8.38 9.57 -2.97
N LEU A 105 8.22 10.51 -2.04
CA LEU A 105 7.14 10.52 -1.05
C LEU A 105 5.75 10.62 -1.69
N ALA A 106 5.60 11.44 -2.72
CA ALA A 106 4.35 11.50 -3.49
C ALA A 106 4.03 10.16 -4.16
N ARG A 107 5.05 9.42 -4.64
CA ARG A 107 4.87 8.07 -5.16
C ARG A 107 4.48 7.07 -4.07
N VAL A 108 5.08 7.16 -2.89
CA VAL A 108 4.68 6.34 -1.74
C VAL A 108 3.22 6.55 -1.40
N ALA A 109 2.74 7.82 -1.39
CA ALA A 109 1.34 8.13 -1.18
C ALA A 109 0.43 7.44 -2.22
N ARG A 110 0.82 7.45 -3.52
CA ARG A 110 0.05 6.75 -4.58
C ARG A 110 0.10 5.22 -4.42
N ILE A 111 1.22 4.65 -3.97
CA ILE A 111 1.30 3.22 -3.65
C ILE A 111 0.36 2.88 -2.49
N MET A 112 0.34 3.69 -1.43
CA MET A 112 -0.58 3.51 -0.31
C MET A 112 -2.05 3.61 -0.74
N GLU A 113 -2.36 4.43 -1.72
CA GLU A 113 -3.70 4.51 -2.33
C GLU A 113 -4.09 3.19 -3.00
N GLN A 114 -3.17 2.54 -3.74
CA GLN A 114 -3.41 1.20 -4.30
C GLN A 114 -3.63 0.16 -3.20
N LEU A 115 -2.82 0.20 -2.14
CA LEU A 115 -3.02 -0.66 -0.97
C LEU A 115 -4.36 -0.41 -0.27
N ASN A 116 -4.87 0.83 -0.29
CA ASN A 116 -6.18 1.17 0.25
C ASN A 116 -7.32 0.65 -0.63
N SER A 117 -7.24 0.84 -1.95
CA SER A 117 -8.29 0.38 -2.88
C SER A 117 -8.35 -1.15 -2.96
N ALA A 118 -7.24 -1.83 -2.74
CA ALA A 118 -7.18 -3.28 -2.71
C ALA A 118 -8.08 -3.92 -1.64
N TRP A 119 -8.39 -3.21 -0.55
CA TRP A 119 -9.36 -3.67 0.45
C TRP A 119 -10.77 -3.83 -0.09
N ASP A 120 -11.17 -3.04 -1.09
CA ASP A 120 -12.51 -3.13 -1.67
C ASP A 120 -12.71 -4.46 -2.40
N VAL A 121 -11.66 -5.01 -3.03
CA VAL A 121 -11.70 -6.35 -3.62
C VAL A 121 -11.83 -7.41 -2.52
N LEU A 122 -11.02 -7.32 -1.46
CA LEU A 122 -11.07 -8.32 -0.37
C LEU A 122 -12.42 -8.31 0.37
N ARG A 123 -13.07 -7.14 0.48
CA ARG A 123 -14.37 -6.97 1.13
C ARG A 123 -15.52 -7.64 0.37
N THR A 124 -15.34 -8.06 -0.86
CA THR A 124 -16.34 -8.84 -1.60
C THR A 124 -16.51 -10.24 -1.02
N MET A 125 -15.48 -10.76 -0.34
CA MET A 125 -15.52 -12.03 0.36
C MET A 125 -16.46 -11.96 1.58
N THR A 126 -17.38 -12.91 1.69
CA THR A 126 -18.31 -12.99 2.82
C THR A 126 -17.73 -13.80 3.99
N PRO A 127 -18.30 -13.69 5.22
CA PRO A 127 -17.90 -14.56 6.32
C PRO A 127 -18.06 -16.06 6.02
N ALA A 128 -19.04 -16.45 5.20
CA ALA A 128 -19.25 -17.84 4.79
C ALA A 128 -18.07 -18.29 3.93
N ASP A 129 -17.68 -17.52 2.91
CA ASP A 129 -16.58 -17.84 2.00
C ASP A 129 -15.25 -18.00 2.78
N TYR A 130 -14.94 -17.02 3.65
CA TYR A 130 -13.74 -17.08 4.50
C TYR A 130 -13.71 -18.32 5.40
N THR A 131 -14.84 -18.72 5.95
CA THR A 131 -14.93 -19.87 6.85
C THR A 131 -14.57 -21.18 6.15
N THR A 132 -14.80 -21.29 4.83
CA THR A 132 -14.52 -22.51 4.05
C THR A 132 -13.05 -22.87 3.97
N PHE A 133 -12.14 -21.89 4.04
CA PHE A 133 -10.69 -22.13 3.96
C PHE A 133 -9.90 -21.65 5.17
N ARG A 134 -10.52 -20.99 6.15
CA ARG A 134 -9.84 -20.40 7.30
C ARG A 134 -8.94 -21.39 8.04
N GLU A 135 -9.37 -22.63 8.21
CA GLU A 135 -8.60 -23.67 8.91
C GLU A 135 -7.33 -24.04 8.13
N SER A 136 -7.37 -24.00 6.81
CA SER A 136 -6.22 -24.27 5.94
C SER A 136 -5.10 -23.23 6.09
N LEU A 137 -5.40 -22.03 6.60
CA LEU A 137 -4.40 -21.00 6.87
C LEU A 137 -3.48 -21.36 8.06
N GLY A 138 -3.90 -22.25 8.94
CA GLY A 138 -3.15 -22.61 10.14
C GLY A 138 -2.87 -21.37 11.02
N GLN A 139 -1.60 -21.10 11.26
CA GLN A 139 -1.14 -19.92 12.03
C GLN A 139 -0.65 -18.76 11.13
N SER A 140 -0.77 -18.87 9.81
CA SER A 140 -0.37 -17.77 8.91
C SER A 140 -1.28 -16.55 9.08
N SER A 141 -0.69 -15.38 9.14
CA SER A 141 -1.40 -14.13 9.41
C SER A 141 -0.64 -12.93 8.83
N GLY A 142 -1.35 -11.93 8.33
CA GLY A 142 -0.77 -10.65 7.93
C GLY A 142 0.03 -9.94 9.03
N PHE A 143 -0.20 -10.30 10.30
CA PHE A 143 0.62 -9.88 11.43
C PHE A 143 2.11 -10.22 11.24
N GLN A 144 2.43 -11.26 10.47
CA GLN A 144 3.77 -11.72 10.17
C GLN A 144 4.40 -11.07 8.92
N SER A 145 3.77 -10.06 8.32
CA SER A 145 4.38 -9.33 7.20
C SER A 145 5.60 -8.53 7.69
N TRP A 146 6.78 -8.97 7.29
CA TRP A 146 8.02 -8.27 7.62
C TRP A 146 8.17 -6.97 6.84
N GLN A 147 7.63 -6.89 5.62
CA GLN A 147 7.66 -5.65 4.81
C GLN A 147 6.81 -4.56 5.46
N TYR A 148 5.63 -4.91 5.98
CA TYR A 148 4.83 -3.98 6.75
C TYR A 148 5.60 -3.46 7.98
N ARG A 149 6.31 -4.33 8.72
CA ARG A 149 7.16 -3.90 9.84
C ARG A 149 8.30 -3.01 9.41
N MET A 150 8.93 -3.30 8.26
CA MET A 150 9.97 -2.42 7.69
C MET A 150 9.42 -1.01 7.40
N ILE A 151 8.20 -0.89 6.84
CA ILE A 151 7.56 0.41 6.60
C ILE A 151 7.32 1.14 7.93
N GLU A 152 6.79 0.45 8.94
CA GLU A 152 6.59 1.05 10.27
C GLU A 152 7.91 1.54 10.87
N PHE A 153 8.97 0.74 10.82
CA PHE A 153 10.29 1.10 11.34
C PHE A 153 10.92 2.26 10.57
N ALA A 154 10.82 2.24 9.25
CA ALA A 154 11.30 3.34 8.40
C ALA A 154 10.58 4.67 8.70
N ALA A 155 9.29 4.60 9.05
CA ALA A 155 8.49 5.76 9.40
C ALA A 155 8.70 6.26 10.85
N GLY A 156 9.29 5.43 11.75
CA GLY A 156 9.58 5.82 13.14
C GLY A 156 8.82 5.03 14.22
N ASN A 157 7.82 4.20 13.84
CA ASN A 157 7.14 3.32 14.79
C ASN A 157 7.99 2.08 15.10
N ARG A 158 8.90 2.19 16.07
CA ARG A 158 9.97 1.22 16.36
C ARG A 158 9.64 0.31 17.54
N ASN A 159 8.61 -0.52 17.38
CA ASN A 159 8.25 -1.51 18.38
C ASN A 159 9.11 -2.77 18.27
N LEU A 160 10.14 -2.90 19.13
CA LEU A 160 11.07 -4.04 19.13
C LEU A 160 10.40 -5.40 19.40
N ALA A 161 9.21 -5.42 20.03
CA ALA A 161 8.47 -6.68 20.22
C ALA A 161 8.06 -7.31 18.89
N MET A 162 7.98 -6.51 17.81
CA MET A 162 7.63 -6.98 16.46
C MET A 162 8.76 -7.72 15.74
N LEU A 163 9.94 -7.82 16.32
CA LEU A 163 11.02 -8.71 15.86
C LEU A 163 10.72 -10.19 16.18
N LYS A 164 10.07 -10.46 17.31
CA LYS A 164 9.85 -11.83 17.82
C LYS A 164 9.18 -12.78 16.81
N PRO A 165 8.16 -12.40 16.04
CA PRO A 165 7.55 -13.27 15.03
C PRO A 165 8.52 -13.75 13.95
N HIS A 166 9.63 -13.05 13.74
CA HIS A 166 10.61 -13.31 12.69
C HIS A 166 11.89 -14.01 13.18
N ALA A 167 12.01 -14.30 14.48
CA ALA A 167 13.21 -14.88 15.09
C ALA A 167 13.66 -16.20 14.46
N HIS A 168 12.74 -16.94 13.82
CA HIS A 168 13.02 -18.19 13.10
C HIS A 168 13.61 -17.97 11.69
N ARG A 169 13.77 -16.71 11.23
CA ARG A 169 14.25 -16.35 9.89
C ARG A 169 15.40 -15.33 9.99
N PRO A 170 16.66 -15.81 10.12
CA PRO A 170 17.82 -14.93 10.33
C PRO A 170 17.99 -13.84 9.24
N GLU A 171 17.68 -14.15 7.99
CA GLU A 171 17.77 -13.22 6.86
C GLU A 171 16.75 -12.07 6.96
N ILE A 172 15.60 -12.33 7.56
CA ILE A 172 14.58 -11.31 7.82
C ILE A 172 14.94 -10.49 9.05
N MET A 173 15.40 -11.17 10.12
CA MET A 173 15.90 -10.50 11.32
C MET A 173 16.98 -9.49 11.00
N ALA A 174 17.98 -9.86 10.18
CA ALA A 174 19.05 -8.96 9.78
C ALA A 174 18.53 -7.70 9.05
N LYS A 175 17.51 -7.84 8.19
CA LYS A 175 16.86 -6.70 7.52
C LYS A 175 16.15 -5.77 8.51
N LEU A 176 15.36 -6.34 9.41
CA LEU A 176 14.60 -5.59 10.41
C LEU A 176 15.53 -4.87 11.41
N GLU A 177 16.57 -5.53 11.87
CA GLU A 177 17.57 -4.95 12.77
C GLU A 177 18.40 -3.87 12.06
N GLY A 178 18.76 -4.09 10.79
CA GLY A 178 19.43 -3.11 9.95
C GLY A 178 18.60 -1.84 9.77
N GLU A 179 17.28 -1.97 9.62
CA GLU A 179 16.37 -0.81 9.52
C GLU A 179 16.28 -0.06 10.86
N LEU A 180 16.19 -0.77 11.98
CA LEU A 180 16.17 -0.16 13.31
C LEU A 180 17.46 0.59 13.67
N ALA A 181 18.60 0.22 13.09
CA ALA A 181 19.87 0.86 13.33
C ALA A 181 20.06 2.18 12.56
N GLN A 182 19.20 2.50 11.60
CA GLN A 182 19.29 3.70 10.79
C GLN A 182 18.31 4.77 11.29
N PRO A 183 18.55 6.08 11.02
CA PRO A 183 17.58 7.12 11.30
C PRO A 183 16.27 6.85 10.53
N SER A 184 15.13 7.12 11.16
CA SER A 184 13.81 7.02 10.51
C SER A 184 13.60 8.17 9.52
N LEU A 185 12.51 8.11 8.77
CA LEU A 185 12.08 9.21 7.90
C LEU A 185 11.88 10.51 8.70
N TYR A 186 11.35 10.40 9.94
CA TYR A 186 11.17 11.56 10.80
C TYR A 186 12.50 12.10 11.34
N ASP A 187 13.44 11.24 11.72
CA ASP A 187 14.78 11.67 12.19
C ASP A 187 15.52 12.48 11.11
N VAL A 188 15.48 12.01 9.85
CA VAL A 188 16.13 12.77 8.76
C VAL A 188 15.37 14.06 8.42
N ALA A 189 14.06 14.11 8.62
CA ALA A 189 13.29 15.34 8.46
C ALA A 189 13.63 16.37 9.53
N LEU A 190 13.82 15.96 10.77
CA LEU A 190 14.29 16.84 11.86
C LEU A 190 15.73 17.36 11.63
N ALA A 191 16.61 16.49 11.13
CA ALA A 191 17.94 16.91 10.71
C ALA A 191 17.89 17.94 9.57
N ALA A 192 16.95 17.77 8.63
CA ALA A 192 16.72 18.75 7.56
C ALA A 192 16.19 20.08 8.08
N LEU A 193 15.30 20.10 9.10
CA LEU A 193 14.92 21.35 9.79
C LEU A 193 16.15 22.08 10.30
N ASN A 194 16.99 21.39 11.06
CA ASN A 194 18.20 21.97 11.67
C ASN A 194 19.14 22.53 10.60
N SER A 195 19.38 21.80 9.54
CA SER A 195 20.25 22.20 8.43
C SER A 195 19.73 23.39 7.62
N ASN A 196 18.42 23.68 7.71
CA ASN A 196 17.76 24.79 7.01
C ASN A 196 17.38 25.95 7.96
N GLY A 197 18.05 26.06 9.11
CA GLY A 197 17.97 27.22 9.99
C GLY A 197 16.86 27.19 11.03
N ILE A 198 16.16 26.07 11.21
CA ILE A 198 15.21 25.84 12.31
C ILE A 198 15.93 24.97 13.36
N PRO A 199 16.43 25.54 14.47
CA PRO A 199 17.27 24.82 15.41
C PRO A 199 16.49 23.72 16.13
N VAL A 200 16.88 22.47 15.93
CA VAL A 200 16.37 21.29 16.64
C VAL A 200 17.33 20.95 17.79
N PRO A 201 16.85 20.63 19.00
CA PRO A 201 17.71 20.29 20.13
C PRO A 201 18.68 19.13 19.84
N ASP A 202 19.93 19.26 20.32
CA ASP A 202 21.00 18.27 20.05
C ASP A 202 20.67 16.86 20.57
N ASP A 203 19.98 16.76 21.73
CA ASP A 203 19.56 15.49 22.30
C ASP A 203 18.54 14.77 21.42
N ILE A 204 17.70 15.51 20.68
CA ILE A 204 16.78 14.96 19.68
C ILE A 204 17.54 14.45 18.45
N LEU A 205 18.50 15.22 17.95
CA LEU A 205 19.28 14.85 16.76
C LEU A 205 20.24 13.67 17.03
N SER A 206 20.65 13.46 18.29
CA SER A 206 21.58 12.40 18.70
C SER A 206 20.92 11.24 19.43
N ARG A 207 19.59 11.11 19.37
CA ARG A 207 18.85 10.08 20.07
C ARG A 207 19.22 8.66 19.59
N ASP A 208 18.97 7.66 20.42
CA ASP A 208 19.02 6.26 19.99
C ASP A 208 17.86 5.96 19.02
N TYR A 209 18.19 5.77 17.75
CA TYR A 209 17.21 5.49 16.70
C TYR A 209 16.43 4.19 16.91
N ARG A 210 16.90 3.24 17.70
CA ARG A 210 16.19 1.99 18.01
C ARG A 210 14.99 2.20 18.93
N GLN A 211 14.92 3.32 19.61
CA GLN A 211 13.79 3.65 20.49
C GLN A 211 12.61 4.21 19.69
N PRO A 212 11.37 3.89 20.09
CA PRO A 212 10.20 4.55 19.53
C PRO A 212 10.28 6.06 19.65
N TRP A 213 9.72 6.77 18.68
CA TRP A 213 9.54 8.21 18.81
C TRP A 213 8.51 8.51 19.90
N VAL A 214 8.78 9.52 20.68
CA VAL A 214 7.86 10.09 21.67
C VAL A 214 7.71 11.56 21.35
N ALA A 215 6.47 12.06 21.27
CA ALA A 215 6.19 13.46 20.97
C ALA A 215 6.93 14.40 21.93
N ASP A 216 7.60 15.41 21.36
CA ASP A 216 8.37 16.41 22.12
C ASP A 216 7.87 17.83 21.78
N PRO A 217 7.41 18.60 22.77
CA PRO A 217 6.91 19.95 22.54
C PRO A 217 7.97 20.91 21.96
N ARG A 218 9.25 20.63 22.13
CA ARG A 218 10.34 21.42 21.52
C ARG A 218 10.39 21.19 20.01
N VAL A 219 10.14 19.96 19.55
CA VAL A 219 10.02 19.61 18.12
C VAL A 219 8.76 20.21 17.53
N GLU A 220 7.63 20.19 18.27
CA GLU A 220 6.42 20.88 17.85
C GLU A 220 6.68 22.39 17.64
N ALA A 221 7.44 23.02 18.55
CA ALA A 221 7.80 24.42 18.40
C ALA A 221 8.69 24.69 17.17
N CYS A 222 9.55 23.75 16.77
CA CYS A 222 10.34 23.85 15.52
C CYS A 222 9.40 23.83 14.30
N TRP A 223 8.50 22.85 14.19
CA TRP A 223 7.54 22.78 13.10
C TRP A 223 6.58 23.97 13.08
N ARG A 224 6.18 24.48 14.23
CA ARG A 224 5.35 25.67 14.35
C ARG A 224 5.99 26.90 13.70
N GLN A 225 7.32 27.07 13.77
CA GLN A 225 8.01 28.15 13.07
C GLN A 225 7.85 28.04 11.56
N VAL A 226 7.93 26.82 11.02
CA VAL A 226 7.71 26.55 9.59
C VAL A 226 6.29 26.91 9.18
N TYR A 227 5.30 26.47 9.96
CA TYR A 227 3.87 26.73 9.65
C TYR A 227 3.45 28.18 9.86
N ALA A 228 4.13 28.92 10.74
CA ALA A 228 3.85 30.35 10.97
C ALA A 228 4.36 31.25 9.81
N ALA A 229 5.34 30.77 9.04
CA ALA A 229 5.93 31.56 7.94
C ALA A 229 6.18 30.66 6.70
N PRO A 230 5.14 30.06 6.09
CA PRO A 230 5.31 29.10 5.01
C PRO A 230 6.03 29.67 3.79
N ASP A 231 5.83 30.94 3.46
CA ASP A 231 6.52 31.60 2.33
C ASP A 231 8.06 31.67 2.55
N GLN A 232 8.50 31.78 3.80
CA GLN A 232 9.93 31.82 4.14
C GLN A 232 10.53 30.42 4.21
N HIS A 233 9.73 29.41 4.55
CA HIS A 233 10.14 28.03 4.80
C HIS A 233 9.47 27.04 3.85
N TRP A 234 9.14 27.47 2.64
CA TRP A 234 8.31 26.68 1.70
C TRP A 234 8.78 25.24 1.53
N VAL A 235 10.08 25.01 1.40
CA VAL A 235 10.62 23.66 1.19
C VAL A 235 10.44 22.76 2.42
N LEU A 236 10.56 23.33 3.63
CA LEU A 236 10.32 22.60 4.89
C LEU A 236 8.82 22.39 5.13
N TYR A 237 8.00 23.35 4.74
CA TYR A 237 6.54 23.23 4.79
C TYR A 237 6.06 22.11 3.84
N ASP A 238 6.57 22.06 2.60
CA ASP A 238 6.25 20.98 1.67
C ASP A 238 6.74 19.61 2.19
N LEU A 239 7.94 19.56 2.82
CA LEU A 239 8.40 18.34 3.50
C LEU A 239 7.41 17.88 4.57
N ALA A 240 6.97 18.79 5.44
CA ALA A 240 6.01 18.49 6.50
C ALA A 240 4.69 17.95 5.92
N GLU A 241 4.15 18.59 4.89
CA GLU A 241 2.90 18.15 4.25
C GLU A 241 3.06 16.80 3.54
N LYS A 242 4.24 16.49 2.95
CA LYS A 242 4.51 15.15 2.39
C LYS A 242 4.55 14.06 3.46
N LEU A 243 5.07 14.37 4.65
CA LEU A 243 5.03 13.42 5.77
C LEU A 243 3.60 13.19 6.25
N VAL A 244 2.81 14.25 6.36
CA VAL A 244 1.39 14.16 6.73
C VAL A 244 0.58 13.40 5.68
N ASP A 245 0.77 13.66 4.38
CA ASP A 245 0.16 12.91 3.29
C ASP A 245 0.43 11.40 3.43
N PHE A 246 1.69 11.03 3.67
CA PHE A 246 2.07 9.63 3.86
C PHE A 246 1.34 9.01 5.06
N GLU A 247 1.37 9.69 6.21
CA GLU A 247 0.72 9.17 7.42
C GLU A 247 -0.79 9.09 7.27
N ASP A 248 -1.45 10.05 6.61
CA ASP A 248 -2.89 10.02 6.36
C ASP A 248 -3.28 8.76 5.55
N TYR A 249 -2.60 8.48 4.45
CA TYR A 249 -2.83 7.26 3.68
C TYR A 249 -2.54 5.99 4.48
N PHE A 250 -1.51 6.00 5.33
CA PHE A 250 -1.15 4.87 6.19
C PHE A 250 -2.21 4.63 7.28
N ARG A 251 -2.75 5.68 7.88
CA ARG A 251 -3.88 5.62 8.83
C ARG A 251 -5.14 5.08 8.16
N ARG A 252 -5.46 5.53 6.94
CA ARG A 252 -6.58 5.00 6.13
C ARG A 252 -6.41 3.51 5.87
N TRP A 253 -5.21 3.06 5.53
CA TRP A 253 -4.92 1.64 5.33
C TRP A 253 -5.19 0.82 6.61
N ARG A 254 -4.73 1.29 7.76
CA ARG A 254 -5.01 0.66 9.06
C ARG A 254 -6.50 0.61 9.35
N PHE A 255 -7.22 1.71 9.11
CA PHE A 255 -8.67 1.78 9.29
C PHE A 255 -9.41 0.80 8.38
N ASN A 256 -9.06 0.74 7.10
CA ASN A 256 -9.61 -0.20 6.14
C ASN A 256 -9.32 -1.65 6.55
N HIS A 257 -8.14 -1.93 7.10
CA HIS A 257 -7.81 -3.25 7.65
C HIS A 257 -8.76 -3.62 8.80
N VAL A 258 -8.91 -2.74 9.80
CA VAL A 258 -9.84 -2.97 10.92
C VAL A 258 -11.25 -3.29 10.44
N THR A 259 -11.82 -2.43 9.60
CA THR A 259 -13.19 -2.55 9.12
C THR A 259 -13.40 -3.78 8.23
N THR A 260 -12.40 -4.17 7.45
CA THR A 260 -12.46 -5.39 6.63
C THR A 260 -12.41 -6.65 7.49
N VAL A 261 -11.50 -6.70 8.47
CA VAL A 261 -11.43 -7.83 9.41
C VAL A 261 -12.73 -7.95 10.22
N GLU A 262 -13.28 -6.83 10.68
CA GLU A 262 -14.55 -6.81 11.41
C GLU A 262 -15.71 -7.32 10.53
N ARG A 263 -15.75 -6.91 9.25
CA ARG A 263 -16.77 -7.34 8.29
C ARG A 263 -16.69 -8.85 7.96
N VAL A 264 -15.48 -9.38 7.75
CA VAL A 264 -15.27 -10.75 7.21
C VAL A 264 -15.12 -11.78 8.34
N ILE A 265 -14.44 -11.43 9.42
CA ILE A 265 -14.07 -12.34 10.51
C ILE A 265 -14.88 -12.07 11.78
N GLY A 266 -15.32 -10.83 11.97
CA GLY A 266 -15.96 -10.35 13.20
C GLY A 266 -14.94 -10.22 14.34
N LEU A 267 -15.38 -10.38 15.57
CA LEU A 267 -14.55 -10.23 16.78
C LEU A 267 -13.75 -11.49 17.13
N LYS A 268 -13.66 -12.48 16.24
CA LYS A 268 -12.88 -13.69 16.46
C LYS A 268 -11.38 -13.36 16.54
N ARG A 269 -10.63 -14.22 17.25
CA ARG A 269 -9.15 -14.12 17.25
C ARG A 269 -8.59 -14.31 15.85
N GLY A 270 -7.53 -13.54 15.53
CA GLY A 270 -6.78 -13.71 14.29
C GLY A 270 -6.07 -15.09 14.24
N THR A 271 -5.81 -15.62 13.05
CA THR A 271 -5.08 -16.88 12.85
C THR A 271 -3.69 -16.87 13.49
N GLY A 272 -3.01 -15.74 13.52
CA GLY A 272 -1.72 -15.54 14.21
C GLY A 272 -1.82 -15.35 15.72
N GLY A 273 -2.96 -15.63 16.35
CA GLY A 273 -3.14 -15.57 17.81
C GLY A 273 -3.33 -14.17 18.40
N THR A 274 -3.35 -13.12 17.58
CA THR A 274 -3.61 -11.74 18.03
C THR A 274 -5.05 -11.56 18.48
N GLY A 275 -5.33 -10.49 19.24
CA GLY A 275 -6.68 -10.14 19.69
C GLY A 275 -7.64 -9.72 18.55
N GLY A 276 -7.27 -9.96 17.27
CA GLY A 276 -8.10 -9.61 16.11
C GLY A 276 -8.39 -8.11 16.06
N VAL A 277 -9.68 -7.75 15.87
CA VAL A 277 -10.14 -6.35 15.75
C VAL A 277 -9.66 -5.47 16.91
N THR A 278 -9.65 -5.99 18.15
CA THR A 278 -9.21 -5.21 19.32
C THR A 278 -7.75 -4.79 19.23
N TYR A 279 -6.88 -5.68 18.75
CA TYR A 279 -5.47 -5.36 18.49
C TYR A 279 -5.34 -4.31 17.39
N LEU A 280 -6.05 -4.51 16.27
CA LEU A 280 -5.99 -3.60 15.13
C LEU A 280 -6.50 -2.19 15.47
N ARG A 281 -7.53 -2.07 16.30
CA ARG A 281 -8.04 -0.76 16.77
C ARG A 281 -7.00 0.02 17.56
N ARG A 282 -6.20 -0.64 18.42
CA ARG A 282 -5.08 0.03 19.11
C ARG A 282 -4.02 0.57 18.14
N MET A 283 -3.84 -0.09 16.99
CA MET A 283 -2.88 0.39 15.98
C MET A 283 -3.36 1.67 15.27
N LEU A 284 -4.63 2.04 15.36
CA LEU A 284 -5.15 3.31 14.84
C LEU A 284 -4.64 4.52 15.65
N GLU A 285 -4.32 4.31 16.92
CA GLU A 285 -3.85 5.37 17.83
C GLU A 285 -2.35 5.69 17.66
N VAL A 286 -1.62 4.87 16.89
CA VAL A 286 -0.19 5.08 16.67
C VAL A 286 0.02 6.18 15.65
N GLU A 287 0.62 7.27 16.09
CA GLU A 287 1.05 8.40 15.27
C GLU A 287 2.52 8.21 14.83
N LEU A 288 2.83 8.56 13.58
CA LEU A 288 4.18 8.47 13.04
C LEU A 288 4.93 9.80 13.22
N PHE A 289 4.22 10.91 13.04
CA PHE A 289 4.74 12.27 13.10
C PHE A 289 3.85 13.14 14.01
N PRO A 290 3.78 12.83 15.32
CA PRO A 290 2.75 13.37 16.21
C PRO A 290 2.73 14.90 16.26
N GLU A 291 3.88 15.56 16.25
CA GLU A 291 3.96 17.01 16.35
C GLU A 291 3.32 17.71 15.14
N LEU A 292 3.41 17.09 13.94
CA LEU A 292 2.77 17.64 12.74
C LEU A 292 1.23 17.58 12.82
N TRP A 293 0.69 16.63 13.58
CA TRP A 293 -0.75 16.54 13.83
C TRP A 293 -1.18 17.45 14.98
N HIS A 294 -0.42 17.50 16.08
CA HIS A 294 -0.77 18.24 17.28
C HIS A 294 -0.77 19.75 17.03
N LEU A 295 0.23 20.27 16.33
CA LEU A 295 0.35 21.71 16.06
C LEU A 295 -0.86 22.29 15.31
N ARG A 296 -1.58 21.47 14.51
CA ARG A 296 -2.76 21.92 13.74
C ARG A 296 -3.89 22.46 14.63
N THR A 297 -3.97 22.01 15.87
CA THR A 297 -4.96 22.49 16.82
C THR A 297 -4.69 23.94 17.28
N SER A 298 -3.49 24.42 17.10
CA SER A 298 -3.01 25.72 17.63
C SER A 298 -2.43 26.66 16.56
N LEU A 299 -2.67 26.35 15.27
CA LEU A 299 -2.38 27.23 14.13
C LEU A 299 -3.43 28.33 14.00
#